data_839bc7913231553269f7b3308d7db7e8
#
_entry.id   839bc7913231553269f7b3308d7db7e8
#
_cell.length_a   1.000
_cell.length_b   1.000
_cell.length_c   1.000
_cell.angle_alpha   90.00
_cell.angle_beta   90.00
_cell.angle_gamma   90.00
#
_symmetry.space_group_name_H-M   'P 1'
#
loop_
_entity.id
_entity.type
_entity.pdbx_description
1 polymer ?
#
loop_
_entity_poly.entity_id
_entity_poly.type
_entity_poly.pdbx_seq_one_letter_code
_entity_poly.pdbx_strand_id
1 'polypeptide(L)'
;MKKLCLLILLALSLLLAACGEGRAFKSEYESFSKELSSAEAVSFTANVRAEYEHKTARFALSYTGDESGAVVTILAPELISGISARVSPDGTSLEYGEISLDTGSLDSHGLSPMSALPVMMRALKSGHLDSYWTEDGKTVLRLIPDDEYICTVWFGDEMTPLRAELQSDGRIVVFAQISDWETA
;
A
#
# COMPACT_ATOMS: atom_id res chain seq x y z
N MET A 1 42.41 21.07 27.80
CA MET A 1 41.25 20.43 28.41
C MET A 1 39.94 21.12 28.05
N LYS A 2 39.76 22.44 28.21
CA LYS A 2 38.50 23.15 27.86
C LYS A 2 38.05 23.00 26.38
N LYS A 3 39.01 23.08 25.45
CA LYS A 3 38.70 22.92 23.97
C LYS A 3 38.29 21.49 23.62
N LEU A 4 38.85 20.46 24.31
CA LEU A 4 38.49 19.06 24.08
C LEU A 4 37.09 18.75 24.63
N CYS A 5 36.75 19.29 25.83
CA CYS A 5 35.39 19.17 26.35
C CYS A 5 34.34 19.82 25.48
N LEU A 6 34.66 20.97 24.86
CA LEU A 6 33.73 21.66 23.92
C LEU A 6 33.50 20.85 22.66
N LEU A 7 34.54 20.22 22.10
CA LEU A 7 34.43 19.34 20.94
C LEU A 7 33.62 18.07 21.23
N ILE A 8 33.80 17.49 22.41
CA ILE A 8 33.03 16.31 22.84
C ILE A 8 31.54 16.68 23.04
N LEU A 9 31.27 17.85 23.64
CA LEU A 9 29.89 18.33 23.80
C LEU A 9 29.20 18.62 22.47
N LEU A 10 29.92 19.20 21.51
CA LEU A 10 29.44 19.46 20.16
C LEU A 10 29.17 18.15 19.38
N ALA A 11 30.05 17.15 19.49
CA ALA A 11 29.86 15.84 18.90
C ALA A 11 28.66 15.09 19.50
N LEU A 12 28.47 15.21 20.83
CA LEU A 12 27.35 14.58 21.54
C LEU A 12 26.01 15.23 21.16
N SER A 13 25.98 16.55 20.92
CA SER A 13 24.76 17.25 20.46
C SER A 13 24.36 16.88 19.03
N LEU A 14 25.33 16.58 18.16
CA LEU A 14 25.06 16.09 16.80
C LEU A 14 24.50 14.66 16.79
N LEU A 15 24.91 13.80 17.72
CA LEU A 15 24.38 12.44 17.86
C LEU A 15 22.95 12.42 18.40
N LEU A 16 22.54 13.42 19.18
CA LEU A 16 21.16 13.54 19.69
C LEU A 16 20.17 14.04 18.64
N ALA A 17 20.62 14.79 17.62
CA ALA A 17 19.77 15.27 16.53
C ALA A 17 19.34 14.13 15.57
N ALA A 18 20.18 13.09 15.41
CA ALA A 18 19.92 11.98 14.50
C ALA A 18 18.79 11.02 14.98
N CYS A 19 18.43 11.03 16.28
CA CYS A 19 17.37 10.17 16.82
C CYS A 19 15.95 10.73 16.69
N GLY A 20 15.77 11.97 16.18
CA GLY A 20 14.47 12.65 16.12
C GLY A 20 13.61 12.23 14.92
N GLU A 21 14.21 12.04 13.76
CA GLU A 21 13.47 11.78 12.51
C GLU A 21 12.71 10.45 12.52
N GLY A 22 13.30 9.41 13.11
CA GLY A 22 12.67 8.10 13.16
C GLY A 22 11.37 8.02 13.97
N ARG A 23 11.26 8.83 15.01
CA ARG A 23 10.04 8.90 15.81
C ARG A 23 8.93 9.68 15.10
N ALA A 24 9.30 10.69 14.32
CA ALA A 24 8.35 11.47 13.55
C ALA A 24 7.66 10.62 12.49
N PHE A 25 8.41 9.88 11.67
CA PHE A 25 7.84 8.99 10.63
C PHE A 25 6.93 7.90 11.22
N LYS A 26 7.34 7.28 12.32
CA LYS A 26 6.51 6.27 12.97
C LYS A 26 5.20 6.86 13.48
N SER A 27 5.26 8.01 14.14
CA SER A 27 4.07 8.72 14.64
C SER A 27 3.15 9.18 13.51
N GLU A 28 3.71 9.63 12.39
CA GLU A 28 2.98 10.04 11.20
C GLU A 28 2.25 8.86 10.54
N TYR A 29 2.94 7.72 10.39
CA TYR A 29 2.32 6.49 9.91
C TYR A 29 1.22 5.98 10.86
N GLU A 30 1.46 5.95 12.18
CA GLU A 30 0.46 5.52 13.16
C GLU A 30 -0.79 6.42 13.11
N SER A 31 -0.63 7.72 12.93
CA SER A 31 -1.74 8.66 12.77
C SER A 31 -2.49 8.42 11.46
N PHE A 32 -1.79 8.28 10.34
CA PHE A 32 -2.35 7.96 9.03
C PHE A 32 -3.10 6.62 9.05
N SER A 33 -2.49 5.56 9.58
CA SER A 33 -3.09 4.23 9.67
C SER A 33 -4.37 4.24 10.51
N LYS A 34 -4.38 5.01 11.62
CA LYS A 34 -5.55 5.17 12.47
C LYS A 34 -6.67 5.93 11.76
N GLU A 35 -6.35 7.04 11.09
CA GLU A 35 -7.30 7.83 10.30
C GLU A 35 -7.90 6.97 9.18
N LEU A 36 -7.05 6.28 8.42
CA LEU A 36 -7.47 5.38 7.35
C LEU A 36 -8.35 4.21 7.84
N SER A 37 -8.09 3.72 9.06
CA SER A 37 -8.89 2.65 9.67
C SER A 37 -10.24 3.14 10.19
N SER A 38 -10.37 4.44 10.49
CA SER A 38 -11.61 5.06 10.95
C SER A 38 -12.41 5.74 9.84
N ALA A 39 -11.89 5.80 8.62
CA ALA A 39 -12.59 6.34 7.46
C ALA A 39 -13.81 5.47 7.11
N GLU A 40 -14.95 6.11 6.85
CA GLU A 40 -16.18 5.41 6.44
C GLU A 40 -16.02 4.72 5.08
N ALA A 41 -15.29 5.38 4.17
CA ALA A 41 -14.96 4.81 2.86
C ALA A 41 -13.61 5.33 2.36
N VAL A 42 -12.98 4.52 1.51
CA VAL A 42 -11.76 4.90 0.79
C VAL A 42 -11.95 4.55 -0.68
N SER A 43 -11.65 5.49 -1.56
CA SER A 43 -11.68 5.24 -3.01
C SER A 43 -10.45 5.81 -3.70
N PHE A 44 -10.03 5.16 -4.78
CA PHE A 44 -8.94 5.62 -5.65
C PHE A 44 -8.93 4.86 -6.97
N THR A 45 -8.16 5.37 -7.93
CA THR A 45 -7.81 4.64 -9.16
C THR A 45 -6.34 4.24 -9.13
N ALA A 46 -6.00 3.16 -9.84
CA ALA A 46 -4.63 2.68 -9.93
C ALA A 46 -4.31 2.11 -11.31
N ASN A 47 -3.15 2.52 -11.85
CA ASN A 47 -2.53 1.82 -12.98
C ASN A 47 -1.62 0.73 -12.42
N VAL A 48 -2.01 -0.51 -12.62
CA VAL A 48 -1.37 -1.70 -12.06
C VAL A 48 -0.60 -2.44 -13.15
N ARG A 49 0.66 -2.77 -12.84
CA ARG A 49 1.50 -3.68 -13.62
C ARG A 49 1.77 -4.92 -12.79
N ALA A 50 1.29 -6.06 -13.24
CA ALA A 50 1.53 -7.35 -12.61
C ALA A 50 2.59 -8.13 -13.38
N GLU A 51 3.57 -8.65 -12.65
CA GLU A 51 4.69 -9.43 -13.19
C GLU A 51 4.44 -10.92 -12.92
N TYR A 52 4.27 -11.69 -14.01
CA TYR A 52 4.16 -13.14 -13.97
C TYR A 52 5.46 -13.76 -14.49
N GLU A 53 5.68 -15.04 -14.24
CA GLU A 53 6.92 -15.75 -14.64
C GLU A 53 7.35 -15.49 -16.08
N HIS A 54 6.39 -15.37 -17.02
CA HIS A 54 6.69 -15.30 -18.46
C HIS A 54 6.01 -14.10 -19.14
N LYS A 55 5.29 -13.26 -18.42
CA LYS A 55 4.58 -12.12 -19.00
C LYS A 55 4.30 -11.04 -17.97
N THR A 56 4.19 -9.83 -18.48
CA THR A 56 3.71 -8.66 -17.75
C THR A 56 2.31 -8.31 -18.24
N ALA A 57 1.38 -8.06 -17.33
CA ALA A 57 0.06 -7.55 -17.65
C ALA A 57 -0.13 -6.16 -17.04
N ARG A 58 -0.93 -5.32 -17.70
CA ARG A 58 -1.26 -3.95 -17.26
C ARG A 58 -2.75 -3.79 -17.16
N PHE A 59 -3.19 -3.12 -16.11
CA PHE A 59 -4.60 -2.87 -15.82
C PHE A 59 -4.75 -1.42 -15.34
N ALA A 60 -5.90 -0.80 -15.68
CA ALA A 60 -6.41 0.31 -14.90
C ALA A 60 -7.52 -0.24 -14.02
N LEU A 61 -7.45 0.03 -12.72
CA LEU A 61 -8.37 -0.47 -11.72
C LEU A 61 -8.96 0.70 -10.92
N SER A 62 -10.20 0.59 -10.49
CA SER A 62 -10.73 1.38 -9.38
C SER A 62 -10.86 0.52 -8.13
N TYR A 63 -10.69 1.15 -7.00
CA TYR A 63 -10.87 0.59 -5.67
C TYR A 63 -11.89 1.42 -4.91
N THR A 64 -12.83 0.75 -4.26
CA THR A 64 -13.69 1.35 -3.23
C THR A 64 -13.79 0.36 -2.08
N GLY A 65 -13.53 0.81 -0.87
CA GLY A 65 -13.59 -0.04 0.31
C GLY A 65 -14.19 0.70 1.49
N ASP A 66 -14.94 -0.03 2.31
CA ASP A 66 -15.60 0.40 3.54
C ASP A 66 -15.46 -0.68 4.63
N GLU A 67 -16.24 -0.58 5.71
CA GLU A 67 -16.27 -1.57 6.78
C GLU A 67 -16.78 -2.95 6.32
N SER A 68 -17.60 -3.02 5.27
CA SER A 68 -18.19 -4.26 4.75
C SER A 68 -17.24 -5.03 3.83
N GLY A 69 -16.21 -4.38 3.32
CA GLY A 69 -15.24 -4.98 2.43
C GLY A 69 -14.73 -4.02 1.35
N ALA A 70 -14.29 -4.58 0.24
CA ALA A 70 -13.76 -3.82 -0.88
C ALA A 70 -14.31 -4.29 -2.22
N VAL A 71 -14.43 -3.36 -3.15
CA VAL A 71 -14.72 -3.64 -4.56
C VAL A 71 -13.59 -3.13 -5.42
N VAL A 72 -13.03 -3.99 -6.25
CA VAL A 72 -12.01 -3.66 -7.24
C VAL A 72 -12.58 -3.90 -8.62
N THR A 73 -12.67 -2.86 -9.44
CA THR A 73 -13.22 -2.95 -10.79
C THR A 73 -12.15 -2.73 -11.83
N ILE A 74 -12.12 -3.55 -12.87
CA ILE A 74 -11.26 -3.37 -14.03
C ILE A 74 -11.83 -2.26 -14.92
N LEU A 75 -11.05 -1.20 -15.12
CA LEU A 75 -11.37 -0.10 -16.04
C LEU A 75 -10.73 -0.33 -17.42
N ALA A 76 -9.55 -0.95 -17.46
CA ALA A 76 -8.83 -1.33 -18.67
C ALA A 76 -8.03 -2.61 -18.45
N PRO A 77 -7.79 -3.44 -19.49
CA PRO A 77 -8.17 -3.26 -20.90
C PRO A 77 -9.68 -3.43 -21.16
N GLU A 78 -10.16 -2.82 -22.25
CA GLU A 78 -11.57 -2.75 -22.60
C GLU A 78 -12.27 -4.12 -22.69
N LEU A 79 -11.53 -5.15 -23.16
CA LEU A 79 -12.06 -6.52 -23.31
C LEU A 79 -12.63 -7.12 -22.02
N ILE A 80 -12.11 -6.71 -20.86
CA ILE A 80 -12.50 -7.21 -19.52
C ILE A 80 -12.93 -6.09 -18.59
N SER A 81 -13.14 -4.89 -19.14
CA SER A 81 -13.64 -3.74 -18.37
C SER A 81 -15.02 -4.03 -17.81
N GLY A 82 -15.25 -3.57 -16.58
CA GLY A 82 -16.49 -3.78 -15.84
C GLY A 82 -16.53 -5.09 -15.01
N ILE A 83 -15.53 -5.97 -15.15
CA ILE A 83 -15.39 -7.08 -14.20
C ILE A 83 -14.95 -6.50 -12.86
N SER A 84 -15.65 -6.86 -11.79
CA SER A 84 -15.37 -6.43 -10.43
C SER A 84 -15.07 -7.64 -9.54
N ALA A 85 -14.14 -7.49 -8.61
CA ALA A 85 -13.96 -8.39 -7.48
C ALA A 85 -14.53 -7.71 -6.24
N ARG A 86 -15.45 -8.38 -5.56
CA ARG A 86 -15.91 -8.00 -4.23
C ARG A 86 -15.19 -8.86 -3.20
N VAL A 87 -14.43 -8.23 -2.34
CA VAL A 87 -13.67 -8.87 -1.26
C VAL A 87 -14.33 -8.51 0.06
N SER A 88 -14.81 -9.51 0.78
CA SER A 88 -15.45 -9.33 2.10
C SER A 88 -14.89 -10.34 3.10
N PRO A 89 -15.20 -10.21 4.40
CA PRO A 89 -14.83 -11.22 5.39
C PRO A 89 -15.39 -12.63 5.11
N ASP A 90 -16.52 -12.70 4.40
CA ASP A 90 -17.19 -13.96 4.07
C ASP A 90 -16.60 -14.65 2.84
N GLY A 91 -15.80 -13.97 2.04
CA GLY A 91 -15.17 -14.51 0.84
C GLY A 91 -15.01 -13.50 -0.28
N THR A 92 -14.62 -13.99 -1.44
CA THR A 92 -14.42 -13.19 -2.64
C THR A 92 -15.32 -13.69 -3.76
N SER A 93 -16.02 -12.76 -4.43
CA SER A 93 -16.79 -13.02 -5.64
C SER A 93 -16.31 -12.15 -6.79
N LEU A 94 -16.40 -12.70 -8.01
CA LEU A 94 -16.26 -11.95 -9.25
C LEU A 94 -17.65 -11.61 -9.79
N GLU A 95 -17.83 -10.37 -10.17
CA GLU A 95 -19.09 -9.85 -10.67
C GLU A 95 -18.91 -9.27 -12.09
N TYR A 96 -19.83 -9.55 -13.01
CA TYR A 96 -19.90 -8.94 -14.32
C TYR A 96 -21.35 -8.85 -14.80
N GLY A 97 -21.87 -7.64 -14.91
CA GLY A 97 -23.29 -7.41 -15.16
C GLY A 97 -24.16 -8.01 -14.05
N GLU A 98 -25.05 -8.94 -14.42
CA GLU A 98 -25.94 -9.65 -13.47
C GLU A 98 -25.36 -10.99 -12.99
N ILE A 99 -24.13 -11.33 -13.44
CA ILE A 99 -23.48 -12.60 -13.09
C ILE A 99 -22.57 -12.38 -11.89
N SER A 100 -22.72 -13.19 -10.86
CA SER A 100 -21.81 -13.26 -9.73
C SER A 100 -21.32 -14.70 -9.56
N LEU A 101 -20.01 -14.84 -9.37
CA LEU A 101 -19.33 -16.12 -9.17
C LEU A 101 -18.50 -16.05 -7.88
N ASP A 102 -18.84 -16.89 -6.92
CA ASP A 102 -17.99 -17.10 -5.75
C ASP A 102 -16.71 -17.83 -6.17
N THR A 103 -15.58 -17.21 -5.92
CA THR A 103 -14.27 -17.73 -6.32
C THR A 103 -13.44 -18.24 -5.15
N GLY A 104 -13.90 -18.02 -3.92
CA GLY A 104 -13.04 -18.17 -2.75
C GLY A 104 -11.85 -17.19 -2.80
N SER A 105 -10.65 -17.66 -2.45
CA SER A 105 -9.46 -16.81 -2.53
C SER A 105 -9.01 -16.62 -3.99
N LEU A 106 -8.81 -15.38 -4.40
CA LEU A 106 -8.22 -15.04 -5.71
C LEU A 106 -6.70 -15.31 -5.77
N ASP A 107 -6.09 -15.64 -4.64
CA ASP A 107 -4.63 -15.73 -4.47
C ASP A 107 -4.10 -17.17 -4.47
N SER A 108 -4.93 -18.15 -4.83
CA SER A 108 -4.55 -19.58 -4.83
C SER A 108 -3.33 -19.91 -5.70
N HIS A 109 -2.95 -19.03 -6.62
CA HIS A 109 -1.81 -19.18 -7.54
C HIS A 109 -0.92 -17.93 -7.59
N GLY A 110 -0.86 -17.18 -6.50
CA GLY A 110 -0.13 -15.92 -6.39
C GLY A 110 -1.04 -14.70 -6.48
N LEU A 111 -0.47 -13.53 -6.18
CA LEU A 111 -1.22 -12.28 -6.08
C LEU A 111 -1.83 -11.86 -7.41
N SER A 112 -3.15 -11.82 -7.48
CA SER A 112 -3.86 -11.30 -8.63
C SER A 112 -3.82 -9.76 -8.65
N PRO A 113 -3.93 -9.09 -9.83
CA PRO A 113 -4.03 -7.62 -9.87
C PRO A 113 -5.21 -7.08 -9.06
N MET A 114 -6.30 -7.84 -8.96
CA MET A 114 -7.51 -7.43 -8.24
C MET A 114 -7.39 -7.60 -6.74
N SER A 115 -6.62 -8.60 -6.25
CA SER A 115 -6.32 -8.75 -4.82
C SER A 115 -5.17 -7.87 -4.33
N ALA A 116 -4.34 -7.37 -5.25
CA ALA A 116 -3.21 -6.50 -4.91
C ALA A 116 -3.63 -5.22 -4.18
N LEU A 117 -4.70 -4.55 -4.62
CA LEU A 117 -5.18 -3.33 -3.97
C LEU A 117 -5.75 -3.59 -2.57
N PRO A 118 -6.57 -4.62 -2.31
CA PRO A 118 -6.94 -5.04 -0.96
C PRO A 118 -5.76 -5.37 -0.05
N VAL A 119 -4.72 -6.07 -0.56
CA VAL A 119 -3.49 -6.36 0.20
C VAL A 119 -2.75 -5.07 0.55
N MET A 120 -2.60 -4.14 -0.40
CA MET A 120 -2.03 -2.81 -0.15
C MET A 120 -2.81 -2.06 0.93
N MET A 121 -4.14 -2.04 0.85
CA MET A 121 -4.98 -1.37 1.83
C MET A 121 -4.87 -1.98 3.22
N ARG A 122 -4.76 -3.31 3.32
CA ARG A 122 -4.49 -4.01 4.57
C ARG A 122 -3.13 -3.61 5.14
N ALA A 123 -2.09 -3.51 4.29
CA ALA A 123 -0.78 -3.03 4.71
C ALA A 123 -0.83 -1.60 5.26
N LEU A 124 -1.56 -0.69 4.61
CA LEU A 124 -1.72 0.70 5.04
C LEU A 124 -2.51 0.83 6.35
N LYS A 125 -3.56 0.01 6.54
CA LYS A 125 -4.42 0.06 7.74
C LYS A 125 -3.80 -0.63 8.96
N SER A 126 -3.08 -1.73 8.78
CA SER A 126 -2.65 -2.58 9.90
C SER A 126 -1.30 -3.26 9.72
N GLY A 127 -0.57 -2.96 8.66
CA GLY A 127 0.74 -3.55 8.39
C GLY A 127 1.78 -3.12 9.45
N HIS A 128 2.70 -4.02 9.75
CA HIS A 128 3.86 -3.69 10.57
C HIS A 128 4.83 -2.80 9.79
N LEU A 129 5.22 -1.65 10.36
CA LEU A 129 6.26 -0.80 9.79
C LEU A 129 7.64 -1.43 10.00
N ASP A 130 8.21 -2.00 8.93
CA ASP A 130 9.54 -2.61 8.92
C ASP A 130 10.63 -1.56 8.80
N SER A 131 10.53 -0.68 7.80
CA SER A 131 11.49 0.37 7.53
C SER A 131 10.87 1.57 6.83
N TYR A 132 11.58 2.69 6.87
CA TYR A 132 11.17 3.93 6.21
C TYR A 132 12.41 4.70 5.74
N TRP A 133 12.26 5.50 4.67
CA TRP A 133 13.29 6.40 4.16
C TRP A 133 12.67 7.53 3.33
N THR A 134 13.50 8.44 2.87
CA THR A 134 13.11 9.48 1.90
C THR A 134 13.76 9.18 0.57
N GLU A 135 12.98 9.21 -0.51
CA GLU A 135 13.42 9.00 -1.89
C GLU A 135 12.78 10.07 -2.78
N ASP A 136 13.61 10.84 -3.49
CA ASP A 136 13.16 11.96 -4.34
C ASP A 136 12.19 12.93 -3.65
N GLY A 137 12.44 13.23 -2.37
CA GLY A 137 11.63 14.12 -1.56
C GLY A 137 10.29 13.52 -1.09
N LYS A 138 10.05 12.22 -1.34
CA LYS A 138 8.86 11.50 -0.90
C LYS A 138 9.18 10.62 0.31
N THR A 139 8.23 10.52 1.22
CA THR A 139 8.27 9.54 2.30
C THR A 139 8.00 8.16 1.74
N VAL A 140 8.85 7.20 2.05
CA VAL A 140 8.69 5.80 1.63
C VAL A 140 8.59 4.93 2.88
N LEU A 141 7.54 4.12 2.93
CA LEU A 141 7.32 3.16 3.99
C LEU A 141 7.35 1.73 3.44
N ARG A 142 8.03 0.85 4.15
CA ARG A 142 8.00 -0.59 3.93
C ARG A 142 7.17 -1.23 5.02
N LEU A 143 6.08 -1.84 4.62
CA LEU A 143 5.06 -2.41 5.48
C LEU A 143 4.95 -3.91 5.25
N ILE A 144 4.73 -4.66 6.32
CA ILE A 144 4.52 -6.11 6.28
C ILE A 144 3.08 -6.37 6.74
N PRO A 145 2.13 -6.60 5.82
CA PRO A 145 0.74 -6.90 6.17
C PRO A 145 0.56 -8.31 6.75
N ASP A 146 1.40 -9.26 6.30
CA ASP A 146 1.42 -10.67 6.70
C ASP A 146 2.75 -11.32 6.29
N ASP A 147 2.91 -12.62 6.50
CA ASP A 147 4.15 -13.34 6.22
C ASP A 147 4.41 -13.57 4.71
N GLU A 148 3.43 -13.34 3.83
CA GLU A 148 3.54 -13.60 2.40
C GLU A 148 4.00 -12.38 1.59
N TYR A 149 3.62 -11.17 2.06
CA TYR A 149 3.80 -9.96 1.26
C TYR A 149 4.58 -8.87 2.00
N ILE A 150 5.34 -8.12 1.22
CA ILE A 150 5.93 -6.86 1.62
C ILE A 150 5.33 -5.78 0.73
N CYS A 151 4.82 -4.72 1.33
CA CYS A 151 4.26 -3.58 0.65
C CYS A 151 5.16 -2.36 0.85
N THR A 152 5.74 -1.83 -0.23
CA THR A 152 6.48 -0.56 -0.19
C THR A 152 5.62 0.52 -0.80
N VAL A 153 5.40 1.63 -0.07
CA VAL A 153 4.51 2.72 -0.51
C VAL A 153 5.25 4.04 -0.47
N TRP A 154 5.16 4.81 -1.55
CA TRP A 154 5.65 6.19 -1.69
C TRP A 154 4.49 7.14 -1.47
N PHE A 155 4.70 8.08 -0.58
CA PHE A 155 3.70 9.08 -0.23
C PHE A 155 4.09 10.46 -0.76
N GLY A 156 3.09 11.20 -1.22
CA GLY A 156 3.18 12.62 -1.50
C GLY A 156 2.89 13.46 -0.25
N ASP A 157 2.40 14.67 -0.49
CA ASP A 157 2.00 15.57 0.57
C ASP A 157 0.85 14.97 1.39
N GLU A 158 0.77 15.30 2.69
CA GLU A 158 -0.28 14.86 3.61
C GLU A 158 -0.48 13.34 3.65
N MET A 159 0.61 12.57 3.50
CA MET A 159 0.58 11.11 3.47
C MET A 159 -0.35 10.51 2.40
N THR A 160 -0.55 11.20 1.28
CA THR A 160 -1.32 10.68 0.14
C THR A 160 -0.52 9.59 -0.58
N PRO A 161 -1.01 8.34 -0.69
CA PRO A 161 -0.32 7.29 -1.42
C PRO A 161 -0.25 7.61 -2.92
N LEU A 162 0.95 7.56 -3.51
CA LEU A 162 1.18 7.83 -4.93
C LEU A 162 1.56 6.59 -5.72
N ARG A 163 2.29 5.69 -5.08
CA ARG A 163 2.81 4.47 -5.69
C ARG A 163 2.92 3.38 -4.64
N ALA A 164 2.69 2.15 -5.04
CA ALA A 164 2.95 0.99 -4.20
C ALA A 164 3.63 -0.12 -5.01
N GLU A 165 4.45 -0.89 -4.32
CA GLU A 165 5.05 -2.13 -4.82
C GLU A 165 4.71 -3.25 -3.85
N LEU A 166 4.20 -4.35 -4.38
CA LEU A 166 3.99 -5.57 -3.61
C LEU A 166 5.05 -6.60 -4.01
N GLN A 167 5.68 -7.16 -3.02
CA GLN A 167 6.73 -8.16 -3.14
C GLN A 167 6.28 -9.45 -2.48
N SER A 168 6.49 -10.56 -3.17
CA SER A 168 6.30 -11.93 -2.67
C SER A 168 7.52 -12.76 -3.02
N ASP A 169 8.00 -13.62 -2.12
CA ASP A 169 9.19 -14.48 -2.32
C ASP A 169 10.43 -13.70 -2.81
N GLY A 170 10.62 -12.48 -2.30
CA GLY A 170 11.77 -11.65 -2.65
C GLY A 170 11.69 -11.00 -4.05
N ARG A 171 10.57 -11.12 -4.77
CA ARG A 171 10.36 -10.51 -6.09
C ARG A 171 9.20 -9.53 -6.06
N ILE A 172 9.36 -8.41 -6.75
CA ILE A 172 8.25 -7.49 -6.97
C ILE A 172 7.29 -8.16 -7.95
N VAL A 173 6.05 -8.37 -7.51
CA VAL A 173 5.01 -9.04 -8.29
C VAL A 173 3.97 -8.06 -8.82
N VAL A 174 3.79 -6.91 -8.13
CA VAL A 174 2.85 -5.86 -8.54
C VAL A 174 3.45 -4.48 -8.31
N PHE A 175 3.27 -3.61 -9.31
CA PHE A 175 3.48 -2.16 -9.22
C PHE A 175 2.12 -1.49 -9.39
N ALA A 176 1.77 -0.57 -8.51
CA ALA A 176 0.58 0.25 -8.61
C ALA A 176 0.95 1.73 -8.59
N GLN A 177 0.47 2.50 -9.56
CA GLN A 177 0.52 3.95 -9.56
C GLN A 177 -0.87 4.45 -9.21
N ILE A 178 -0.99 5.20 -8.12
CA ILE A 178 -2.24 5.57 -7.48
C ILE A 178 -2.59 7.00 -7.87
N SER A 179 -3.87 7.26 -8.11
CA SER A 179 -4.45 8.57 -8.38
C SER A 179 -5.86 8.66 -7.79
N ASP A 180 -6.40 9.87 -7.74
CA ASP A 180 -7.77 10.14 -7.28
C ASP A 180 -8.06 9.54 -5.88
N TRP A 181 -7.08 9.63 -4.97
CA TRP A 181 -7.22 9.14 -3.60
C TRP A 181 -8.19 10.01 -2.81
N GLU A 182 -9.22 9.38 -2.27
CA GLU A 182 -10.25 10.02 -1.45
C GLU A 182 -10.56 9.18 -0.21
N THR A 183 -10.75 9.85 0.92
CA THR A 183 -11.21 9.27 2.20
C THR A 183 -12.44 10.03 2.67
N ALA A 184 -13.47 9.34 3.13
CA ALA A 184 -14.71 9.92 3.63
C ALA A 184 -14.97 9.50 5.08
#